data_99bd76c6f6f03c4e82649f4c46c5c349
#
_entry.id   99bd76c6f6f03c4e82649f4c46c5c349
#
_cell.length_a   1.000
_cell.length_b   1.000
_cell.length_c   1.000
_cell.angle_alpha   90.00
_cell.angle_beta   90.00
_cell.angle_gamma   90.00
#
_symmetry.space_group_name_H-M   'P 1'
#
loop_
_entity.id
_entity.type
_entity.pdbx_description
1 polymer ?
#
loop_
_entity_poly.entity_id
_entity_poly.type
_entity_poly.pdbx_seq_one_letter_code
_entity_poly.pdbx_strand_id
1 'polypeptide(L)'
;MRKIFGHRGLPRIYPENTLSSINKAFEYCDFVETDIRITKDNQLILFHDPNIGDDLIKDLTLSELDLVIGDDSLEDRVLTSRDQINGKVNFEIKTDTLEDAEVDILFQKMLSILNEQDIVSSFNWKAIQSFKDLFNCHYGVIFYK
;
A
#
# COMPACT_ATOMS: atom_id res chain seq x y z
N MET A 1 -4.07 21.57 -14.90
CA MET A 1 -4.15 20.29 -15.65
C MET A 1 -4.85 19.25 -14.75
N ARG A 2 -5.81 18.51 -15.27
CA ARG A 2 -6.49 17.44 -14.48
C ARG A 2 -5.58 16.21 -14.46
N LYS A 3 -5.58 15.47 -13.35
CA LYS A 3 -4.86 14.21 -13.19
C LYS A 3 -5.83 13.05 -13.07
N ILE A 4 -5.50 11.92 -13.67
CA ILE A 4 -6.29 10.69 -13.61
C ILE A 4 -5.58 9.73 -12.66
N PHE A 5 -6.32 9.22 -11.68
CA PHE A 5 -5.86 8.22 -10.72
C PHE A 5 -6.55 6.89 -10.97
N GLY A 6 -5.77 5.81 -11.09
CA GLY A 6 -6.25 4.44 -11.07
C GLY A 6 -6.42 3.97 -9.62
N HIS A 7 -7.67 3.84 -9.16
CA HIS A 7 -7.96 3.38 -7.79
C HIS A 7 -7.72 1.87 -7.66
N ARG A 8 -6.73 1.49 -6.85
CA ARG A 8 -6.25 0.10 -6.65
C ARG A 8 -5.78 -0.57 -7.95
N GLY A 9 -5.29 0.22 -8.92
CA GLY A 9 -4.88 -0.25 -10.23
C GLY A 9 -5.99 -0.19 -11.28
N LEU A 10 -6.23 -1.33 -11.96
CA LEU A 10 -7.25 -1.51 -13.00
C LEU A 10 -8.21 -2.65 -12.63
N PRO A 11 -9.04 -2.48 -11.57
CA PRO A 11 -9.73 -3.57 -10.88
C PRO A 11 -10.82 -4.28 -11.69
N ARG A 12 -11.24 -3.70 -12.83
CA ARG A 12 -12.22 -4.34 -13.73
C ARG A 12 -11.59 -5.40 -14.64
N ILE A 13 -10.27 -5.43 -14.77
CA ILE A 13 -9.54 -6.32 -15.68
C ILE A 13 -8.58 -7.22 -14.90
N TYR A 14 -7.96 -6.69 -13.84
CA TYR A 14 -7.02 -7.40 -12.97
C TYR A 14 -7.51 -7.37 -11.52
N PRO A 15 -7.12 -8.33 -10.67
CA PRO A 15 -7.41 -8.23 -9.25
C PRO A 15 -6.87 -6.91 -8.67
N GLU A 16 -7.68 -6.23 -7.86
CA GLU A 16 -7.29 -4.97 -7.21
C GLU A 16 -6.06 -5.13 -6.31
N ASN A 17 -5.27 -4.05 -6.14
CA ASN A 17 -4.09 -4.08 -5.28
C ASN A 17 -3.11 -5.22 -5.63
N THR A 18 -2.85 -5.41 -6.92
CA THR A 18 -1.79 -6.28 -7.43
C THR A 18 -0.81 -5.48 -8.27
N LEU A 19 0.45 -5.89 -8.30
CA LEU A 19 1.49 -5.25 -9.12
C LEU A 19 1.11 -5.27 -10.61
N SER A 20 0.51 -6.36 -11.08
CA SER A 20 -0.01 -6.48 -12.45
C SER A 20 -1.09 -5.44 -12.75
N SER A 21 -2.05 -5.27 -11.83
CA SER A 21 -3.13 -4.28 -11.95
C SER A 21 -2.59 -2.85 -11.95
N ILE A 22 -1.67 -2.56 -11.02
CA ILE A 22 -1.03 -1.25 -10.88
C ILE A 22 -0.24 -0.89 -12.15
N ASN A 23 0.63 -1.78 -12.62
CA ASN A 23 1.48 -1.52 -13.77
C ASN A 23 0.67 -1.38 -15.06
N LYS A 24 -0.40 -2.15 -15.22
CA LYS A 24 -1.29 -2.02 -16.37
C LYS A 24 -2.08 -0.71 -16.37
N ALA A 25 -2.46 -0.21 -15.20
CA ALA A 25 -3.21 1.05 -15.09
C ALA A 25 -2.44 2.27 -15.61
N PHE A 26 -1.10 2.26 -15.58
CA PHE A 26 -0.29 3.38 -16.11
C PHE A 26 -0.44 3.61 -17.62
N GLU A 27 -1.03 2.68 -18.35
CA GLU A 27 -1.39 2.93 -19.77
C GLU A 27 -2.55 3.95 -19.91
N TYR A 28 -3.30 4.18 -18.82
CA TYR A 28 -4.54 4.99 -18.82
C TYR A 28 -4.53 6.12 -17.80
N CYS A 29 -3.63 6.08 -16.82
CA CYS A 29 -3.64 6.96 -15.65
C CYS A 29 -2.30 7.67 -15.45
N ASP A 30 -2.34 8.89 -14.91
CA ASP A 30 -1.14 9.64 -14.49
C ASP A 30 -0.53 9.10 -13.19
N PHE A 31 -1.39 8.60 -12.31
CA PHE A 31 -1.07 8.01 -11.01
C PHE A 31 -1.91 6.77 -10.77
N VAL A 32 -1.39 5.87 -9.96
CA VAL A 32 -2.18 4.78 -9.39
C VAL A 32 -2.21 4.94 -7.88
N GLU A 33 -3.37 4.78 -7.30
CA GLU A 33 -3.53 4.66 -5.85
C GLU A 33 -3.53 3.18 -5.48
N THR A 34 -2.90 2.82 -4.37
CA THR A 34 -2.87 1.46 -3.84
C THR A 34 -2.77 1.48 -2.32
N ASP A 35 -3.36 0.46 -1.69
CA ASP A 35 -3.38 0.31 -0.24
C ASP A 35 -2.19 -0.52 0.24
N ILE A 36 -1.51 -0.06 1.30
CA ILE A 36 -0.38 -0.75 1.91
C ILE A 36 -0.74 -1.18 3.33
N ARG A 37 -0.49 -2.47 3.60
CA ARG A 37 -0.54 -3.08 4.94
C ARG A 37 0.78 -3.76 5.27
N ILE A 38 0.92 -4.18 6.52
CA ILE A 38 2.09 -4.89 7.02
C ILE A 38 1.67 -6.22 7.63
N THR A 39 2.44 -7.27 7.38
CA THR A 39 2.26 -8.59 7.98
C THR A 39 2.96 -8.68 9.34
N LYS A 40 2.70 -9.76 10.09
CA LYS A 40 3.34 -10.06 11.38
C LYS A 40 4.87 -10.12 11.30
N ASP A 41 5.40 -10.60 10.21
CA ASP A 41 6.84 -10.66 9.91
C ASP A 41 7.35 -9.43 9.14
N ASN A 42 6.62 -8.32 9.24
CA ASN A 42 6.98 -7.01 8.70
C ASN A 42 7.18 -6.98 7.17
N GLN A 43 6.41 -7.75 6.41
CA GLN A 43 6.39 -7.63 4.96
C GLN A 43 5.31 -6.63 4.51
N LEU A 44 5.62 -5.84 3.49
CA LEU A 44 4.65 -4.91 2.89
C LEU A 44 3.76 -5.66 1.91
N ILE A 45 2.46 -5.51 2.06
CA ILE A 45 1.46 -6.13 1.20
C ILE A 45 0.46 -5.11 0.66
N LEU A 46 0.12 -5.24 -0.60
CA LEU A 46 -0.90 -4.46 -1.29
C LEU A 46 -2.28 -5.06 -0.99
N PHE A 47 -3.00 -4.47 -0.04
CA PHE A 47 -4.30 -4.98 0.39
C PHE A 47 -5.15 -3.91 1.07
N HIS A 48 -6.44 -3.83 0.72
CA HIS A 48 -7.33 -2.81 1.28
C HIS A 48 -7.85 -3.19 2.68
N ASP A 49 -8.48 -4.37 2.80
CA ASP A 49 -9.15 -4.77 4.04
C ASP A 49 -8.14 -5.15 5.13
N PRO A 50 -8.47 -4.94 6.42
CA PRO A 50 -7.57 -5.29 7.52
C PRO A 50 -7.45 -6.80 7.72
N ASN A 51 -8.41 -7.57 7.22
CA ASN A 51 -8.52 -9.01 7.44
C ASN A 51 -8.77 -9.78 6.15
N ILE A 52 -8.44 -11.05 6.19
CA ILE A 52 -8.82 -12.08 5.21
C ILE A 52 -9.60 -13.14 5.96
N GLY A 53 -10.90 -13.29 5.63
CA GLY A 53 -11.80 -14.08 6.47
C GLY A 53 -11.88 -13.48 7.88
N ASP A 54 -11.61 -14.32 8.90
CA ASP A 54 -11.61 -13.91 10.30
C ASP A 54 -10.23 -13.46 10.81
N ASP A 55 -9.16 -13.63 10.03
CA ASP A 55 -7.79 -13.36 10.45
C ASP A 55 -7.32 -11.95 10.04
N LEU A 56 -6.71 -11.22 10.98
CA LEU A 56 -6.08 -9.93 10.68
C LEU A 56 -4.74 -10.14 9.96
N ILE A 57 -4.52 -9.38 8.89
CA ILE A 57 -3.28 -9.44 8.10
C ILE A 57 -2.04 -9.21 8.98
N LYS A 58 -2.12 -8.27 9.92
CA LYS A 58 -1.01 -7.96 10.84
C LYS A 58 -0.62 -9.11 11.77
N ASP A 59 -1.51 -10.07 11.98
CA ASP A 59 -1.30 -11.23 12.86
C ASP A 59 -0.81 -12.47 12.10
N LEU A 60 -0.75 -12.40 10.76
CA LEU A 60 -0.26 -13.44 9.88
C LEU A 60 1.14 -13.12 9.34
N THR A 61 2.03 -14.10 9.35
CA THR A 61 3.26 -14.06 8.55
C THR A 61 2.92 -14.17 7.07
N LEU A 62 3.86 -13.81 6.19
CA LEU A 62 3.65 -13.93 4.75
C LEU A 62 3.31 -15.38 4.34
N SER A 63 3.96 -16.37 4.95
CA SER A 63 3.68 -17.79 4.69
C SER A 63 2.29 -18.24 5.15
N GLU A 64 1.83 -17.73 6.29
CA GLU A 64 0.46 -18.01 6.79
C GLU A 64 -0.59 -17.32 5.90
N LEU A 65 -0.29 -16.10 5.45
CA LEU A 65 -1.15 -15.34 4.55
C LEU A 65 -1.33 -16.05 3.19
N ASP A 66 -0.27 -16.67 2.66
CA ASP A 66 -0.31 -17.46 1.42
C ASP A 66 -1.30 -18.63 1.51
N LEU A 67 -1.34 -19.30 2.66
CA LEU A 67 -2.28 -20.39 2.92
C LEU A 67 -3.75 -19.92 2.98
N VAL A 68 -3.99 -18.70 3.48
CA VAL A 68 -5.34 -18.14 3.66
C VAL A 68 -5.87 -17.54 2.36
N ILE A 69 -5.05 -16.85 1.59
CA ILE A 69 -5.43 -16.27 0.29
C ILE A 69 -5.87 -17.39 -0.69
N GLY A 70 -5.16 -18.51 -0.69
CA GLY A 70 -5.57 -19.73 -1.43
C GLY A 70 -5.61 -19.59 -2.95
N ASP A 71 -5.12 -18.48 -3.48
CA ASP A 71 -4.89 -18.26 -4.91
C ASP A 71 -3.44 -17.81 -5.13
N ASP A 72 -2.94 -17.96 -6.35
CA ASP A 72 -1.55 -17.59 -6.72
C ASP A 72 -1.31 -16.06 -6.73
N SER A 73 -2.18 -15.26 -6.11
CA SER A 73 -2.12 -13.79 -6.18
C SER A 73 -1.22 -13.15 -5.15
N LEU A 74 -0.75 -13.86 -4.11
CA LEU A 74 0.04 -13.26 -3.04
C LEU A 74 1.36 -12.68 -3.57
N GLU A 75 2.08 -13.40 -4.44
CA GLU A 75 3.34 -12.92 -5.01
C GLU A 75 3.16 -11.58 -5.74
N ASP A 76 2.02 -11.40 -6.41
CA ASP A 76 1.64 -10.17 -7.12
C ASP A 76 1.17 -9.04 -6.18
N ARG A 77 1.15 -9.28 -4.86
CA ARG A 77 0.78 -8.31 -3.82
C ARG A 77 1.91 -7.93 -2.89
N VAL A 78 3.03 -8.64 -2.91
CA VAL A 78 4.17 -8.36 -2.01
C VAL A 78 5.04 -7.27 -2.60
N LEU A 79 5.18 -6.16 -1.87
CA LEU A 79 6.01 -5.02 -2.26
C LEU A 79 7.38 -5.10 -1.55
N THR A 80 8.41 -5.46 -2.29
CA THR A 80 9.79 -5.60 -1.79
C THR A 80 10.74 -4.54 -2.32
N SER A 81 10.43 -3.96 -3.49
CA SER A 81 11.26 -2.96 -4.16
C SER A 81 10.41 -1.98 -4.94
N ARG A 82 10.85 -0.72 -5.00
CA ARG A 82 10.21 0.32 -5.83
C ARG A 82 10.22 -0.03 -7.32
N ASP A 83 11.21 -0.78 -7.77
CA ASP A 83 11.37 -1.19 -9.18
C ASP A 83 10.27 -2.12 -9.69
N GLN A 84 9.47 -2.70 -8.80
CA GLN A 84 8.29 -3.48 -9.17
C GLN A 84 7.16 -2.64 -9.78
N ILE A 85 7.23 -1.30 -9.63
CA ILE A 85 6.16 -0.37 -10.07
C ILE A 85 6.71 0.64 -11.07
N ASN A 86 6.06 0.72 -12.25
CA ASN A 86 6.56 1.45 -13.43
C ASN A 86 6.13 2.93 -13.49
N GLY A 87 5.43 3.47 -12.50
CA GLY A 87 4.91 4.84 -12.54
C GLY A 87 4.76 5.48 -11.16
N LYS A 88 4.06 6.61 -11.10
CA LYS A 88 3.85 7.38 -9.87
C LYS A 88 2.68 6.81 -9.07
N VAL A 89 2.92 6.60 -7.78
CA VAL A 89 1.93 5.96 -6.90
C VAL A 89 1.51 6.89 -5.78
N ASN A 90 0.23 6.83 -5.44
CA ASN A 90 -0.28 7.24 -4.14
C ASN A 90 -0.40 5.99 -3.27
N PHE A 91 0.50 5.82 -2.31
CA PHE A 91 0.43 4.76 -1.31
C PHE A 91 -0.46 5.21 -0.16
N GLU A 92 -1.64 4.62 -0.03
CA GLU A 92 -2.48 4.79 1.15
C GLU A 92 -2.02 3.83 2.25
N ILE A 93 -1.45 4.38 3.31
CA ILE A 93 -0.93 3.60 4.44
C ILE A 93 -2.07 3.29 5.39
N LYS A 94 -2.44 2.00 5.48
CA LYS A 94 -3.52 1.49 6.33
C LYS A 94 -2.99 1.20 7.74
N THR A 95 -3.53 1.90 8.74
CA THR A 95 -3.09 1.78 10.14
C THR A 95 -4.23 1.42 11.10
N ASP A 96 -5.41 1.13 10.56
CA ASP A 96 -6.67 0.98 11.29
C ASP A 96 -6.68 -0.17 12.33
N THR A 97 -5.75 -1.12 12.23
CA THR A 97 -5.61 -2.24 13.18
C THR A 97 -4.26 -2.28 13.89
N LEU A 98 -3.41 -1.28 13.67
CA LEU A 98 -2.03 -1.26 14.16
C LEU A 98 -1.90 -0.49 15.48
N GLU A 99 -1.04 -0.99 16.36
CA GLU A 99 -0.52 -0.25 17.51
C GLU A 99 0.54 0.77 17.05
N ASP A 100 0.83 1.79 17.85
CA ASP A 100 1.76 2.87 17.48
C ASP A 100 3.14 2.35 17.03
N ALA A 101 3.67 1.32 17.70
CA ALA A 101 4.96 0.71 17.33
C ALA A 101 4.89 -0.01 15.97
N GLU A 102 3.76 -0.63 15.63
CA GLU A 102 3.53 -1.28 14.33
C GLU A 102 3.39 -0.22 13.21
N VAL A 103 2.74 0.91 13.52
CA VAL A 103 2.64 2.06 12.61
C VAL A 103 4.04 2.58 12.29
N ASP A 104 4.89 2.76 13.29
CA ASP A 104 6.27 3.21 13.10
C ASP A 104 7.06 2.24 12.21
N ILE A 105 6.95 0.94 12.42
CA ILE A 105 7.60 -0.08 11.59
C ILE A 105 7.12 0.01 10.13
N LEU A 106 5.81 0.13 9.92
CA LEU A 106 5.23 0.24 8.57
C LEU A 106 5.78 1.45 7.82
N PHE A 107 5.78 2.62 8.45
CA PHE A 107 6.31 3.84 7.85
C PHE A 107 7.83 3.75 7.60
N GLN A 108 8.61 3.20 8.53
CA GLN A 108 10.04 2.98 8.35
C GLN A 108 10.33 2.05 7.15
N LYS A 109 9.55 1.00 6.98
CA LYS A 109 9.62 0.12 5.81
C LYS A 109 9.32 0.87 4.52
N MET A 110 8.33 1.75 4.53
CA MET A 110 7.98 2.56 3.35
C MET A 110 9.09 3.50 2.92
N LEU A 111 9.92 4.02 3.83
CA LEU A 111 11.05 4.90 3.48
C LEU A 111 12.03 4.25 2.48
N SER A 112 12.20 2.93 2.53
CA SER A 112 13.06 2.19 1.58
C SER A 112 12.41 1.94 0.21
N ILE A 113 11.10 2.18 0.10
CA ILE A 113 10.31 1.93 -1.13
C ILE A 113 10.02 3.24 -1.87
N LEU A 114 9.83 4.35 -1.14
CA LEU A 114 9.34 5.60 -1.71
C LEU A 114 10.28 6.22 -2.75
N ASN A 115 9.64 6.84 -3.73
CA ASN A 115 10.25 7.72 -4.73
C ASN A 115 9.76 9.16 -4.50
N GLU A 116 10.57 10.17 -4.78
CA GLU A 116 10.21 11.60 -4.60
C GLU A 116 8.96 12.04 -5.35
N GLN A 117 8.58 11.32 -6.40
CA GLN A 117 7.38 11.60 -7.19
C GLN A 117 6.11 10.91 -6.65
N ASP A 118 6.25 10.04 -5.66
CA ASP A 118 5.12 9.35 -5.05
C ASP A 118 4.35 10.26 -4.08
N ILE A 119 3.17 9.82 -3.74
CA ILE A 119 2.33 10.42 -2.72
C ILE A 119 2.17 9.38 -1.60
N VAL A 120 2.27 9.81 -0.36
CA VAL A 120 1.90 9.02 0.82
C VAL A 120 0.66 9.62 1.43
N SER A 121 -0.39 8.82 1.56
CA SER A 121 -1.63 9.26 2.20
C SER A 121 -2.05 8.29 3.30
N SER A 122 -2.77 8.80 4.30
CA SER A 122 -3.30 7.98 5.40
C SER A 122 -4.43 8.70 6.11
N PHE A 123 -5.33 7.95 6.74
CA PHE A 123 -6.26 8.46 7.74
C PHE A 123 -5.56 8.80 9.06
N ASN A 124 -4.37 8.25 9.31
CA ASN A 124 -3.55 8.54 10.48
C ASN A 124 -2.73 9.82 10.26
N TRP A 125 -3.38 10.98 10.48
CA TRP A 125 -2.75 12.29 10.29
C TRP A 125 -1.53 12.51 11.19
N LYS A 126 -1.50 11.91 12.40
CA LYS A 126 -0.37 12.01 13.34
C LYS A 126 0.86 11.32 12.78
N ALA A 127 0.68 10.12 12.21
CA ALA A 127 1.76 9.40 11.54
C ALA A 127 2.28 10.20 10.33
N ILE A 128 1.40 10.72 9.48
CA ILE A 128 1.81 11.58 8.35
C ILE A 128 2.62 12.78 8.85
N GLN A 129 2.18 13.44 9.92
CA GLN A 129 2.89 14.60 10.46
C GLN A 129 4.30 14.26 10.98
N SER A 130 4.46 13.07 11.58
CA SER A 130 5.76 12.61 12.08
C SER A 130 6.71 12.21 10.95
N PHE A 131 6.20 11.65 9.87
CA PHE A 131 7.02 11.09 8.78
C PHE A 131 7.29 12.04 7.61
N LYS A 132 6.50 13.10 7.43
CA LYS A 132 6.64 14.04 6.30
C LYS A 132 8.02 14.69 6.19
N ASP A 133 8.76 14.79 7.29
CA ASP A 133 10.09 15.42 7.33
C ASP A 133 11.23 14.39 7.12
N LEU A 134 10.92 13.09 7.04
CA LEU A 134 11.89 12.01 6.89
C LEU A 134 12.18 11.65 5.43
N PHE A 135 11.25 11.94 4.53
CA PHE A 135 11.41 11.66 3.11
C PHE A 135 10.75 12.76 2.26
N ASN A 136 11.43 13.19 1.20
CA ASN A 136 10.94 14.24 0.31
C ASN A 136 10.01 13.66 -0.76
N CYS A 137 8.73 13.52 -0.42
CA CYS A 137 7.66 13.21 -1.37
C CYS A 137 6.40 14.04 -1.04
N HIS A 138 5.29 13.77 -1.70
CA HIS A 138 4.02 14.42 -1.40
C HIS A 138 3.27 13.67 -0.31
N TYR A 139 2.66 14.39 0.63
CA TYR A 139 1.90 13.80 1.72
C TYR A 139 0.46 14.30 1.74
N GLY A 140 -0.46 13.39 2.00
CA GLY A 140 -1.89 13.66 2.08
C GLY A 140 -2.50 13.08 3.36
N VAL A 141 -3.45 13.84 3.95
CA VAL A 141 -4.28 13.35 5.05
C VAL A 141 -5.67 13.08 4.52
N ILE A 142 -6.20 11.91 4.83
CA ILE A 142 -7.55 11.51 4.45
C ILE A 142 -8.46 11.69 5.65
N PHE A 143 -9.61 12.32 5.43
CA PHE A 143 -10.62 12.55 6.47
C PHE A 143 -11.91 11.81 6.13
N TYR A 144 -12.56 11.24 7.13
CA TYR A 144 -13.94 10.79 6.99
C TYR A 144 -14.87 12.02 6.85
N LYS A 145 -15.88 11.88 6.00
CA LYS A 145 -16.96 12.86 5.91
C LYS A 145 -17.98 12.66 7.04
#